data_432e4243608a8b7a18fb04bd5f5ab3be
#
_entry.id   432e4243608a8b7a18fb04bd5f5ab3be
#
_cell.length_a   1.000
_cell.length_b   1.000
_cell.length_c   1.000
_cell.angle_alpha   90.00
_cell.angle_beta   90.00
_cell.angle_gamma   90.00
#
_symmetry.space_group_name_H-M   'P 1'
#
loop_
_entity.id
_entity.type
_entity.pdbx_description
1 polymer ?
#
loop_
_entity_poly.entity_id
_entity_poly.type
_entity_poly.pdbx_seq_one_letter_code
_entity_poly.pdbx_strand_id
1 'polypeptide(L)'
;VTRTARYLLALYIAEHRSSPPVSSGRVAELVDRSPAAATEMLQRLEADGLVDREPYRGATLTEAGRERASDLHETYVALSWFFRDILDLEAHEREAMEMAGLLSPKVADRLATLLVDDDGRDANVPSEVPSPSPSPE
;
A
#
# COMPACT_ATOMS: atom_id res chain seq x y z
N VAL A 1 -10.95 -11.57 -1.18
CA VAL A 1 -9.81 -11.02 -1.92
C VAL A 1 -9.49 -9.61 -1.43
N THR A 2 -10.49 -8.74 -1.47
CA THR A 2 -10.32 -7.36 -0.98
C THR A 2 -9.90 -7.31 0.48
N ARG A 3 -10.49 -8.16 1.28
CA ARG A 3 -10.21 -8.21 2.71
C ARG A 3 -8.78 -8.64 2.97
N THR A 4 -8.32 -9.67 2.25
CA THR A 4 -6.95 -10.14 2.36
C THR A 4 -5.97 -9.02 1.99
N ALA A 5 -6.26 -8.31 0.91
CA ALA A 5 -5.41 -7.22 0.45
C ALA A 5 -5.28 -6.11 1.50
N ARG A 6 -6.38 -5.77 2.15
CA ARG A 6 -6.35 -4.74 3.20
C ARG A 6 -5.44 -5.13 4.35
N TYR A 7 -5.50 -6.39 4.77
CA TYR A 7 -4.68 -6.86 5.87
C TYR A 7 -3.20 -6.90 5.49
N LEU A 8 -2.90 -7.34 4.27
CA LEU A 8 -1.52 -7.34 3.79
C LEU A 8 -0.96 -5.93 3.74
N LEU A 9 -1.73 -5.00 3.23
CA LEU A 9 -1.31 -3.61 3.12
C LEU A 9 -1.11 -3.00 4.51
N ALA A 10 -2.03 -3.29 5.44
CA ALA A 10 -1.92 -2.79 6.80
C ALA A 10 -0.65 -3.33 7.49
N LEU A 11 -0.36 -4.61 7.30
CA LEU A 11 0.86 -5.21 7.86
C LEU A 11 2.11 -4.57 7.28
N TYR A 12 2.10 -4.36 5.98
CA TYR A 12 3.24 -3.73 5.30
C TYR A 12 3.52 -2.34 5.85
N ILE A 13 2.48 -1.54 5.98
CA ILE A 13 2.61 -0.19 6.52
C ILE A 13 3.07 -0.24 7.98
N ALA A 14 2.50 -1.14 8.77
CA ALA A 14 2.86 -1.26 10.19
C ALA A 14 4.32 -1.68 10.36
N GLU A 15 4.81 -2.60 9.53
CA GLU A 15 6.20 -3.05 9.61
C GLU A 15 7.18 -1.94 9.28
N HIS A 16 6.76 -0.98 8.46
CA HIS A 16 7.62 0.15 8.14
C HIS A 16 7.62 1.22 9.24
N ARG A 17 6.63 1.20 10.12
CA ARG A 17 6.55 2.17 11.21
C ARG A 17 7.14 1.67 12.50
N SER A 18 7.11 0.37 12.69
CA SER A 18 7.68 -0.25 13.88
C SER A 18 8.15 -1.65 13.52
N SER A 19 8.98 -2.22 14.40
CA SER A 19 9.55 -3.55 14.15
C SER A 19 8.49 -4.63 14.22
N PRO A 20 8.55 -5.63 13.31
CA PRO A 20 7.69 -6.80 13.44
C PRO A 20 8.11 -7.64 14.65
N PRO A 21 7.25 -8.49 15.19
CA PRO A 21 5.91 -8.79 14.68
C PRO A 21 4.89 -7.72 15.04
N VAL A 22 3.82 -7.64 14.23
CA VAL A 22 2.73 -6.69 14.47
C VAL A 22 1.63 -7.40 15.23
N SER A 23 1.21 -6.84 16.37
CA SER A 23 0.22 -7.49 17.21
C SER A 23 -1.15 -7.53 16.52
N SER A 24 -1.96 -8.53 16.88
CA SER A 24 -3.33 -8.64 16.36
C SER A 24 -4.15 -7.39 16.66
N GLY A 25 -3.94 -6.81 17.85
CA GLY A 25 -4.64 -5.60 18.22
C GLY A 25 -4.29 -4.43 17.33
N ARG A 26 -3.00 -4.30 16.99
CA ARG A 26 -2.56 -3.23 16.10
C ARG A 26 -3.14 -3.41 14.71
N VAL A 27 -3.14 -4.64 14.20
CA VAL A 27 -3.72 -4.93 12.90
C VAL A 27 -5.20 -4.60 12.90
N ALA A 28 -5.91 -5.00 13.97
CA ALA A 28 -7.34 -4.73 14.10
C ALA A 28 -7.64 -3.24 14.01
N GLU A 29 -6.84 -2.43 14.70
CA GLU A 29 -6.97 -0.98 14.65
C GLU A 29 -6.79 -0.43 13.24
N LEU A 30 -5.76 -0.92 12.56
CA LEU A 30 -5.42 -0.41 11.24
C LEU A 30 -6.48 -0.72 10.19
N VAL A 31 -7.13 -1.88 10.31
CA VAL A 31 -8.15 -2.29 9.34
C VAL A 31 -9.56 -1.99 9.83
N ASP A 32 -9.69 -1.42 11.03
CA ASP A 32 -10.98 -1.06 11.63
C ASP A 32 -11.88 -2.28 11.76
N ARG A 33 -11.36 -3.34 12.40
CA ARG A 33 -12.08 -4.58 12.64
C ARG A 33 -11.85 -5.01 14.06
N SER A 34 -12.64 -6.01 14.51
CA SER A 34 -12.47 -6.53 15.86
C SER A 34 -11.17 -7.34 15.97
N PRO A 35 -10.61 -7.46 17.18
CA PRO A 35 -9.43 -8.31 17.37
C PRO A 35 -9.68 -9.76 16.97
N ALA A 36 -10.89 -10.28 17.19
CA ALA A 36 -11.23 -11.64 16.78
C ALA A 36 -11.19 -11.79 15.27
N ALA A 37 -11.74 -10.82 14.54
CA ALA A 37 -11.74 -10.86 13.09
C ALA A 37 -10.30 -10.77 12.55
N ALA A 38 -9.48 -9.93 13.19
CA ALA A 38 -8.08 -9.80 12.77
C ALA A 38 -7.32 -11.10 13.00
N THR A 39 -7.54 -11.75 14.15
CA THR A 39 -6.90 -13.02 14.43
C THR A 39 -7.29 -14.09 13.40
N GLU A 40 -8.57 -14.17 13.06
CA GLU A 40 -9.05 -15.13 12.06
C GLU A 40 -8.38 -14.89 10.71
N MET A 41 -8.29 -13.63 10.29
CA MET A 41 -7.69 -13.32 9.01
C MET A 41 -6.19 -13.61 9.02
N LEU A 42 -5.51 -13.31 10.13
CA LEU A 42 -4.09 -13.61 10.24
C LEU A 42 -3.83 -15.12 10.16
N GLN A 43 -4.74 -15.93 10.76
CA GLN A 43 -4.64 -17.38 10.64
C GLN A 43 -4.77 -17.83 9.19
N ARG A 44 -5.68 -17.20 8.45
CA ARG A 44 -5.88 -17.51 7.05
C ARG A 44 -4.65 -17.12 6.22
N LEU A 45 -4.09 -15.94 6.50
CA LEU A 45 -2.89 -15.49 5.80
C LEU A 45 -1.70 -16.40 6.10
N GLU A 46 -1.61 -16.92 7.32
CA GLU A 46 -0.58 -17.88 7.69
C GLU A 46 -0.76 -19.17 6.90
N ALA A 47 -1.99 -19.65 6.78
CA ALA A 47 -2.27 -20.87 6.00
C ALA A 47 -1.91 -20.69 4.54
N ASP A 48 -2.03 -19.48 4.03
CA ASP A 48 -1.69 -19.14 2.64
C ASP A 48 -0.20 -18.85 2.44
N GLY A 49 0.59 -18.91 3.52
CA GLY A 49 2.03 -18.70 3.42
C GLY A 49 2.44 -17.24 3.31
N LEU A 50 1.55 -16.32 3.65
CA LEU A 50 1.82 -14.89 3.50
C LEU A 50 2.29 -14.22 4.79
N VAL A 51 2.02 -14.83 5.94
CA VAL A 51 2.54 -14.34 7.23
C VAL A 51 3.01 -15.50 8.08
N ASP A 52 3.92 -15.20 9.01
CA ASP A 52 4.31 -16.10 10.08
C ASP A 52 3.74 -15.53 11.37
N ARG A 53 3.06 -16.35 12.16
CA ARG A 53 2.48 -15.91 13.41
C ARG A 53 3.28 -16.43 14.59
N GLU A 54 3.51 -15.55 15.56
CA GLU A 54 4.13 -15.92 16.83
C GLU A 54 3.08 -15.76 17.92
N PRO A 55 2.80 -16.83 18.67
CA PRO A 55 1.79 -16.74 19.72
C PRO A 55 2.09 -15.58 20.67
N TYR A 56 1.06 -14.81 20.98
CA TYR A 56 1.12 -13.67 21.90
C TYR A 56 1.96 -12.49 21.44
N ARG A 57 2.62 -12.59 20.29
CA ARG A 57 3.43 -11.48 19.78
C ARG A 57 2.87 -10.85 18.52
N GLY A 58 2.33 -11.65 17.63
CA GLY A 58 1.71 -11.11 16.43
C GLY A 58 2.16 -11.80 15.16
N ALA A 59 2.18 -11.05 14.08
CA ALA A 59 2.43 -11.59 12.75
C ALA A 59 3.53 -10.80 12.05
N THR A 60 4.29 -11.50 11.21
CA THR A 60 5.34 -10.92 10.37
C THR A 60 5.09 -11.40 8.94
N LEU A 61 5.20 -10.51 7.98
CA LEU A 61 5.06 -10.89 6.57
C LEU A 61 6.19 -11.83 6.17
N THR A 62 5.83 -12.90 5.46
CA THR A 62 6.85 -13.75 4.84
C THR A 62 7.38 -13.02 3.61
N GLU A 63 8.39 -13.59 2.95
CA GLU A 63 8.91 -13.01 1.72
C GLU A 63 7.80 -12.90 0.67
N ALA A 64 7.00 -13.95 0.51
CA ALA A 64 5.88 -13.94 -0.42
C ALA A 64 4.84 -12.89 -0.04
N GLY A 65 4.55 -12.79 1.26
CA GLY A 65 3.60 -11.79 1.76
C GLY A 65 4.10 -10.38 1.54
N ARG A 66 5.39 -10.15 1.75
CA ARG A 66 6.00 -8.84 1.58
C ARG A 66 5.99 -8.41 0.12
N GLU A 67 6.28 -9.33 -0.79
CA GLU A 67 6.22 -9.07 -2.21
C GLU A 67 4.82 -8.63 -2.65
N ARG A 68 3.84 -9.39 -2.21
CA ARG A 68 2.45 -9.08 -2.56
C ARG A 68 1.99 -7.77 -1.95
N ALA A 69 2.37 -7.54 -0.70
CA ALA A 69 2.01 -6.31 -0.02
C ALA A 69 2.70 -5.09 -0.63
N SER A 70 3.93 -5.27 -1.10
CA SER A 70 4.67 -4.19 -1.76
C SER A 70 3.96 -3.77 -3.05
N ASP A 71 3.48 -4.73 -3.83
CA ASP A 71 2.73 -4.45 -5.05
C ASP A 71 1.45 -3.69 -4.73
N LEU A 72 0.75 -4.13 -3.69
CA LEU A 72 -0.46 -3.46 -3.23
C LEU A 72 -0.17 -2.04 -2.76
N HIS A 73 0.97 -1.86 -2.11
CA HIS A 73 1.36 -0.55 -1.62
C HIS A 73 1.65 0.42 -2.76
N GLU A 74 2.29 -0.06 -3.82
CA GLU A 74 2.52 0.76 -5.02
C GLU A 74 1.19 1.24 -5.61
N THR A 75 0.24 0.33 -5.71
CA THR A 75 -1.09 0.66 -6.22
C THR A 75 -1.80 1.65 -5.29
N TYR A 76 -1.68 1.42 -3.99
CA TYR A 76 -2.27 2.30 -2.99
C TYR A 76 -1.70 3.73 -3.09
N VAL A 77 -0.39 3.85 -3.24
CA VAL A 77 0.25 5.16 -3.36
C VAL A 77 -0.21 5.87 -4.64
N ALA A 78 -0.28 5.14 -5.74
CA ALA A 78 -0.72 5.70 -7.02
C ALA A 78 -2.17 6.18 -6.94
N LEU A 79 -3.04 5.39 -6.30
CA LEU A 79 -4.44 5.76 -6.12
C LEU A 79 -4.57 6.97 -5.20
N SER A 80 -3.80 7.01 -4.12
CA SER A 80 -3.82 8.14 -3.20
C SER A 80 -3.41 9.43 -3.91
N TRP A 81 -2.35 9.35 -4.72
CA TRP A 81 -1.91 10.49 -5.51
C TRP A 81 -3.03 10.95 -6.45
N PHE A 82 -3.64 10.00 -7.16
CA PHE A 82 -4.69 10.32 -8.11
C PHE A 82 -5.89 11.00 -7.43
N PHE A 83 -6.31 10.43 -6.31
CA PHE A 83 -7.46 10.99 -5.59
C PHE A 83 -7.17 12.37 -5.03
N ARG A 84 -5.96 12.58 -4.51
CA ARG A 84 -5.60 13.86 -3.92
C ARG A 84 -5.31 14.91 -4.98
N ASP A 85 -4.47 14.59 -5.95
CA ASP A 85 -3.93 15.58 -6.87
C ASP A 85 -4.80 15.79 -8.10
N ILE A 86 -5.52 14.77 -8.55
CA ILE A 86 -6.37 14.87 -9.73
C ILE A 86 -7.81 15.14 -9.35
N LEU A 87 -8.33 14.41 -8.36
CA LEU A 87 -9.72 14.54 -7.95
C LEU A 87 -9.94 15.50 -6.79
N ASP A 88 -8.87 15.99 -6.19
CA ASP A 88 -8.91 16.95 -5.08
C ASP A 88 -9.71 16.43 -3.88
N LEU A 89 -9.52 15.17 -3.55
CA LEU A 89 -10.19 14.55 -2.41
C LEU A 89 -9.28 14.58 -1.18
N GLU A 90 -9.83 14.96 -0.04
CA GLU A 90 -9.06 15.04 1.20
C GLU A 90 -8.95 13.70 1.91
N ALA A 91 -10.06 13.00 2.05
CA ALA A 91 -10.08 11.71 2.76
C ALA A 91 -9.90 10.57 1.77
N HIS A 92 -8.70 10.46 1.21
CA HIS A 92 -8.44 9.52 0.13
C HIS A 92 -7.85 8.18 0.58
N GLU A 93 -7.29 8.13 1.78
CA GLU A 93 -6.53 6.93 2.19
C GLU A 93 -7.39 5.67 2.26
N ARG A 94 -8.57 5.78 2.85
CA ARG A 94 -9.46 4.63 2.98
C ARG A 94 -9.89 4.11 1.63
N GLU A 95 -10.30 5.02 0.76
CA GLU A 95 -10.76 4.65 -0.58
C GLU A 95 -9.63 3.99 -1.37
N ALA A 96 -8.44 4.57 -1.29
CA ALA A 96 -7.28 4.03 -2.00
C ALA A 96 -6.93 2.64 -1.49
N MET A 97 -6.99 2.42 -0.18
CA MET A 97 -6.68 1.14 0.41
C MET A 97 -7.68 0.07 -0.04
N GLU A 98 -8.96 0.42 -0.10
CA GLU A 98 -9.98 -0.53 -0.55
C GLU A 98 -9.82 -0.84 -2.04
N MET A 99 -9.58 0.17 -2.85
CA MET A 99 -9.48 -0.02 -4.29
C MET A 99 -8.21 -0.74 -4.71
N ALA A 100 -7.13 -0.57 -3.96
CA ALA A 100 -5.86 -1.20 -4.32
C ALA A 100 -6.00 -2.72 -4.49
N GLY A 101 -6.83 -3.35 -3.65
CA GLY A 101 -7.04 -4.79 -3.73
C GLY A 101 -8.01 -5.23 -4.82
N LEU A 102 -8.72 -4.29 -5.42
CA LEU A 102 -9.73 -4.59 -6.42
C LEU A 102 -9.21 -4.49 -7.86
N LEU A 103 -8.11 -3.77 -8.05
CA LEU A 103 -7.59 -3.55 -9.39
C LEU A 103 -6.87 -4.78 -9.92
N SER A 104 -7.05 -5.04 -11.20
CA SER A 104 -6.29 -6.11 -11.85
C SER A 104 -4.82 -5.68 -11.93
N PRO A 105 -3.89 -6.65 -12.02
CA PRO A 105 -2.46 -6.32 -12.14
C PRO A 105 -2.16 -5.38 -13.31
N LYS A 106 -2.87 -5.56 -14.41
CA LYS A 106 -2.66 -4.72 -15.59
C LYS A 106 -3.04 -3.26 -15.31
N VAL A 107 -4.19 -3.05 -14.67
CA VAL A 107 -4.63 -1.69 -14.34
C VAL A 107 -3.71 -1.08 -13.30
N ALA A 108 -3.31 -1.87 -12.30
CA ALA A 108 -2.39 -1.40 -11.26
C ALA A 108 -1.06 -0.95 -11.87
N ASP A 109 -0.53 -1.74 -12.79
CA ASP A 109 0.72 -1.41 -13.49
C ASP A 109 0.62 -0.10 -14.25
N ARG A 110 -0.47 0.07 -14.99
CA ARG A 110 -0.67 1.29 -15.76
C ARG A 110 -0.78 2.51 -14.88
N LEU A 111 -1.46 2.35 -13.76
CA LEU A 111 -1.63 3.44 -12.80
C LEU A 111 -0.29 3.83 -12.18
N ALA A 112 0.50 2.84 -11.80
CA ALA A 112 1.82 3.08 -11.22
C ALA A 112 2.75 3.76 -12.24
N THR A 113 2.64 3.36 -13.51
CA THR A 113 3.42 3.97 -14.58
C THR A 113 3.10 5.45 -14.74
N LEU A 114 1.82 5.80 -14.63
CA LEU A 114 1.41 7.20 -14.71
C LEU A 114 2.01 8.03 -13.59
N LEU A 115 2.05 7.47 -12.39
CA LEU A 115 2.64 8.16 -11.24
C LEU A 115 4.13 8.39 -11.45
N VAL A 116 4.84 7.38 -11.92
CA VAL A 116 6.27 7.48 -12.18
C VAL A 116 6.55 8.50 -13.28
N ASP A 117 5.77 8.47 -14.36
CA ASP A 117 5.93 9.42 -15.45
C ASP A 117 5.69 10.85 -14.99
N ASP A 118 4.68 11.04 -14.15
CA ASP A 118 4.36 12.36 -13.61
C ASP A 118 5.49 12.86 -12.72
N ASP A 119 5.97 12.01 -11.83
CA ASP A 119 7.10 12.35 -10.96
C ASP A 119 8.36 12.63 -11.78
N GLY A 120 8.57 11.83 -12.81
CA GLY A 120 9.73 12.01 -13.67
C GLY A 120 9.68 13.34 -14.39
N ARG A 121 8.53 13.74 -14.86
CA ARG A 121 8.37 15.03 -15.51
C ARG A 121 8.59 16.17 -14.53
N ASP A 122 8.02 16.06 -13.36
CA ASP A 122 8.18 17.09 -12.33
C ASP A 122 9.61 17.20 -11.88
N ALA A 123 10.27 16.08 -11.75
CA ALA A 123 11.66 16.06 -11.31
C ALA A 123 12.60 16.64 -12.36
N ASN A 124 12.29 16.44 -13.62
CA ASN A 124 13.12 16.92 -14.72
C ASN A 124 12.91 18.37 -15.04
N VAL A 125 11.87 18.80 -14.75
CA VAL A 125 11.42 20.11 -15.04
C VAL A 125 12.26 21.17 -14.31
N PRO A 126 12.29 20.05 -14.61
CA PRO A 126 12.52 20.79 -14.22
C PRO A 126 12.99 21.20 -14.26
N SER A 127 13.01 20.96 -14.36
CA SER A 127 13.37 21.24 -14.31
C SER A 127 13.68 21.34 -14.76
N GLU A 128 13.58 21.11 -15.32
CA GLU A 128 13.82 21.37 -15.76
C GLU A 128 13.68 21.75 -16.16
N VAL A 129 13.84 21.77 -16.47
CA VAL A 129 13.77 22.43 -16.76
C VAL A 129 13.75 22.80 -17.04
N PRO A 130 13.76 22.84 -17.40
CA PRO A 130 13.87 23.49 -17.62
C PRO A 130 14.10 23.86 -17.86
N SER A 131 14.19 23.86 -18.02
CA SER A 131 14.49 24.45 -18.19
C SER A 131 14.74 24.76 -18.51
N PRO A 132 14.78 25.05 -18.91
CA PRO A 132 15.11 25.55 -19.23
C PRO A 132 15.45 25.90 -19.49
N SER A 133 15.45 25.92 -19.51
CA SER A 133 15.84 26.46 -19.62
C SER A 133 16.14 26.79 -19.81
N PRO A 134 16.15 27.10 -20.09
CA PRO A 134 16.45 27.58 -20.29
C PRO A 134 16.76 28.08 -20.60
N SER A 135 16.62 28.16 -20.69
CA SER A 135 16.87 28.77 -20.97
C SER A 135 17.16 29.36 -21.30
N PRO A 136 17.08 29.70 -21.73
CA PRO A 136 17.33 30.23 -22.01
C PRO A 136 17.67 30.79 -22.18
N GLU A 137 17.48 30.98 -22.28
CA GLU A 137 17.66 31.30 -22.21
C GLU A 137 18.08 31.68 -22.26
#